data_e065dc58109fb9d3f794ec723a5808f5
#
_entry.id   e065dc58109fb9d3f794ec723a5808f5
#
_cell.length_a   1.000
_cell.length_b   1.000
_cell.length_c   1.000
_cell.angle_alpha   90.00
_cell.angle_beta   90.00
_cell.angle_gamma   90.00
#
_symmetry.space_group_name_H-M   'P 1'
#
loop_
_entity.id
_entity.type
_entity.pdbx_description
1 polymer ?
#
loop_
_entity_poly.entity_id
_entity_poly.type
_entity_poly.pdbx_seq_one_letter_code
_entity_poly.pdbx_strand_id
1 'polypeptide(L)'
;MVIQNIISRKEDQTFDCKSIQIDSKALAITIVAFANADGGDIAVGVSDKNRKIEGVDQHTEKLNELLRVPLDFCNPSVPITSELLPCTDKDGIENHILLMHIPASSELHANQADEAFMRVGDKSRRLSFEERIQLMYDKGERYYEDTAVYGATVDDIDMAAVERYTELIGYTKSPKQYLQENNGFLTTNTKGEEQVSVACILLFGKYPQKFFPRGRTRFIRYKGTEERVG
;
A
#
# COMPACT_ATOMS: atom_id res chain seq x y z
N MET A 1 15.67 8.57 20.38
CA MET A 1 14.54 9.20 21.16
C MET A 1 14.85 9.05 22.63
N VAL A 2 14.61 10.08 23.48
CA VAL A 2 14.89 9.97 24.94
C VAL A 2 13.77 9.16 25.58
N ILE A 3 14.10 8.23 26.47
CA ILE A 3 13.15 7.30 27.13
C ILE A 3 11.96 8.03 27.79
N GLN A 4 12.20 9.21 28.37
CA GLN A 4 11.14 10.03 28.99
C GLN A 4 10.06 10.46 27.99
N ASN A 5 10.43 10.72 26.73
CA ASN A 5 9.47 11.07 25.68
C ASN A 5 8.61 9.87 25.31
N ILE A 6 9.16 8.66 25.33
CA ILE A 6 8.44 7.42 25.05
C ILE A 6 7.38 7.16 26.12
N ILE A 7 7.76 7.27 27.39
CA ILE A 7 6.85 7.00 28.53
C ILE A 7 5.71 8.02 28.58
N SER A 8 5.99 9.30 28.31
CA SER A 8 5.01 10.38 28.36
C SER A 8 4.13 10.48 27.11
N ARG A 9 4.58 9.94 25.97
CA ARG A 9 3.85 10.00 24.71
C ARG A 9 2.63 9.06 24.75
N LYS A 10 1.46 9.59 24.44
CA LYS A 10 0.26 8.79 24.23
C LYS A 10 0.35 8.04 22.90
N GLU A 11 -0.29 6.89 22.83
CA GLU A 11 -0.47 6.18 21.58
C GLU A 11 -1.29 7.03 20.61
N ASP A 12 -0.86 7.06 19.37
CA ASP A 12 -1.45 7.88 18.31
C ASP A 12 -1.28 7.21 16.93
N GLN A 13 -1.48 7.97 15.88
CA GLN A 13 -1.35 7.53 14.49
C GLN A 13 0.04 6.97 14.17
N THR A 14 1.08 7.42 14.86
CA THR A 14 2.48 7.13 14.54
C THR A 14 3.28 6.54 15.71
N PHE A 15 2.61 6.19 16.82
CA PHE A 15 3.27 5.65 17.99
C PHE A 15 2.41 4.64 18.74
N ASP A 16 3.04 3.56 19.19
CA ASP A 16 2.39 2.52 20.01
C ASP A 16 3.37 1.94 21.04
N CYS A 17 2.86 1.46 22.18
CA CYS A 17 3.62 0.74 23.17
C CYS A 17 3.14 -0.70 23.28
N LYS A 18 4.07 -1.62 23.48
CA LYS A 18 3.76 -3.04 23.63
C LYS A 18 4.57 -3.67 24.74
N SER A 19 3.92 -4.53 25.51
CA SER A 19 4.62 -5.41 26.45
C SER A 19 5.58 -6.32 25.71
N ILE A 20 6.70 -6.69 26.34
CA ILE A 20 7.60 -7.73 25.79
C ILE A 20 6.89 -9.09 25.62
N GLN A 21 5.81 -9.32 26.35
CA GLN A 21 5.03 -10.55 26.29
C GLN A 21 4.00 -10.55 25.15
N ILE A 22 4.00 -9.53 24.26
CA ILE A 22 3.07 -9.48 23.15
C ILE A 22 3.18 -10.73 22.28
N ASP A 23 2.06 -11.26 21.82
CA ASP A 23 2.02 -12.33 20.83
C ASP A 23 2.52 -11.84 19.46
N SER A 24 3.29 -12.68 18.75
CA SER A 24 3.89 -12.33 17.46
C SER A 24 2.85 -11.98 16.39
N LYS A 25 1.68 -12.64 16.38
CA LYS A 25 0.60 -12.31 15.45
C LYS A 25 -0.04 -10.97 15.79
N ALA A 26 -0.17 -10.66 17.09
CA ALA A 26 -0.69 -9.36 17.53
C ALA A 26 0.27 -8.22 17.19
N LEU A 27 1.59 -8.44 17.32
CA LEU A 27 2.60 -7.46 16.89
C LEU A 27 2.56 -7.25 15.38
N ALA A 28 2.41 -8.33 14.58
CA ALA A 28 2.29 -8.23 13.13
C ALA A 28 1.11 -7.35 12.69
N ILE A 29 -0.03 -7.42 13.38
CA ILE A 29 -1.18 -6.55 13.11
C ILE A 29 -0.80 -5.08 13.25
N THR A 30 -0.05 -4.73 14.30
CA THR A 30 0.39 -3.34 14.54
C THR A 30 1.40 -2.91 13.48
N ILE A 31 2.39 -3.76 13.15
CA ILE A 31 3.39 -3.47 12.12
C ILE A 31 2.73 -3.24 10.74
N VAL A 32 1.85 -4.15 10.34
CA VAL A 32 1.08 -4.03 9.08
C VAL A 32 0.26 -2.75 9.07
N ALA A 33 -0.40 -2.42 10.19
CA ALA A 33 -1.23 -1.23 10.26
C ALA A 33 -0.42 0.07 10.10
N PHE A 34 0.78 0.15 10.67
CA PHE A 34 1.69 1.28 10.48
C PHE A 34 2.24 1.34 9.05
N ALA A 35 2.73 0.23 8.50
CA ALA A 35 3.25 0.18 7.13
C ALA A 35 2.21 0.58 6.08
N ASN A 36 0.95 0.21 6.30
CA ASN A 36 -0.16 0.56 5.41
C ASN A 36 -0.63 2.01 5.55
N ALA A 37 -0.28 2.69 6.66
CA ALA A 37 -0.62 4.09 6.92
C ALA A 37 0.62 4.99 6.82
N ASP A 38 0.86 5.82 7.81
CA ASP A 38 1.89 6.87 7.80
C ASP A 38 3.25 6.39 8.35
N GLY A 39 3.37 5.09 8.65
CA GLY A 39 4.50 4.57 9.41
C GLY A 39 4.40 4.92 10.89
N GLY A 40 5.49 4.68 11.64
CA GLY A 40 5.55 5.03 13.05
C GLY A 40 6.53 4.19 13.86
N ASP A 41 6.48 4.38 15.18
CA ASP A 41 7.36 3.72 16.12
C ASP A 41 6.59 2.80 17.07
N ILE A 42 7.12 1.62 17.35
CA ILE A 42 6.61 0.70 18.36
C ILE A 42 7.68 0.55 19.46
N ALA A 43 7.34 0.95 20.69
CA ALA A 43 8.19 0.74 21.86
C ALA A 43 7.80 -0.57 22.54
N VAL A 44 8.64 -1.61 22.44
CA VAL A 44 8.43 -2.92 23.08
C VAL A 44 9.19 -2.98 24.39
N GLY A 45 8.57 -3.58 25.41
CA GLY A 45 9.07 -3.60 26.79
C GLY A 45 8.47 -2.49 27.65
N VAL A 46 7.37 -1.89 27.18
CA VAL A 46 6.56 -0.92 27.93
C VAL A 46 5.12 -1.42 27.99
N SER A 47 4.56 -1.53 29.19
CA SER A 47 3.19 -1.99 29.37
C SER A 47 2.17 -1.02 28.77
N ASP A 48 1.28 -1.51 27.92
CA ASP A 48 0.19 -0.73 27.28
C ASP A 48 -0.74 -0.09 28.34
N LYS A 49 -1.02 -0.82 29.44
CA LYS A 49 -2.05 -0.43 30.41
C LYS A 49 -1.62 0.67 31.37
N ASN A 50 -0.38 0.63 31.84
CA ASN A 50 0.09 1.49 32.93
C ASN A 50 1.39 2.21 32.62
N ARG A 51 1.91 2.05 31.40
CA ARG A 51 3.16 2.66 30.91
C ARG A 51 4.40 2.35 31.76
N LYS A 52 4.36 1.26 32.53
CA LYS A 52 5.51 0.80 33.28
C LYS A 52 6.50 0.16 32.33
N ILE A 53 7.77 0.47 32.56
CA ILE A 53 8.88 -0.15 31.83
C ILE A 53 9.05 -1.57 32.37
N GLU A 54 8.90 -2.55 31.48
CA GLU A 54 9.13 -3.97 31.76
C GLU A 54 10.57 -4.37 31.40
N GLY A 55 11.14 -3.68 30.38
CA GLY A 55 12.44 -4.00 29.81
C GLY A 55 12.39 -5.25 28.90
N VAL A 56 13.51 -5.52 28.23
CA VAL A 56 13.64 -6.66 27.30
C VAL A 56 14.82 -7.57 27.58
N ASP A 57 15.80 -7.15 28.39
CA ASP A 57 17.08 -7.85 28.57
C ASP A 57 16.94 -9.26 29.14
N GLN A 58 15.95 -9.46 30.01
CA GLN A 58 15.67 -10.76 30.61
C GLN A 58 14.88 -11.71 29.71
N HIS A 59 14.51 -11.26 28.50
CA HIS A 59 13.62 -11.96 27.58
C HIS A 59 14.25 -12.16 26.18
N THR A 60 15.53 -12.57 26.14
CA THR A 60 16.31 -12.64 24.88
C THR A 60 15.65 -13.51 23.80
N GLU A 61 15.08 -14.66 24.17
CA GLU A 61 14.38 -15.53 23.20
C GLU A 61 13.16 -14.83 22.62
N LYS A 62 12.36 -14.20 23.46
CA LYS A 62 11.17 -13.46 23.05
C LYS A 62 11.55 -12.23 22.22
N LEU A 63 12.58 -11.52 22.59
CA LEU A 63 13.12 -10.40 21.82
C LEU A 63 13.49 -10.81 20.40
N ASN A 64 14.22 -11.92 20.26
CA ASN A 64 14.61 -12.48 18.96
C ASN A 64 13.39 -12.93 18.13
N GLU A 65 12.38 -13.50 18.78
CA GLU A 65 11.10 -13.83 18.11
C GLU A 65 10.43 -12.57 17.58
N LEU A 66 10.31 -11.52 18.39
CA LEU A 66 9.64 -10.28 17.98
C LEU A 66 10.40 -9.54 16.88
N LEU A 67 11.73 -9.56 16.87
CA LEU A 67 12.54 -8.97 15.79
C LEU A 67 12.34 -9.66 14.44
N ARG A 68 11.90 -10.92 14.41
CA ARG A 68 11.61 -11.65 13.18
C ARG A 68 10.18 -11.46 12.67
N VAL A 69 9.28 -10.89 13.47
CA VAL A 69 7.86 -10.72 13.11
C VAL A 69 7.66 -10.02 11.78
N PRO A 70 8.38 -8.93 11.44
CA PRO A 70 8.21 -8.24 10.16
C PRO A 70 8.51 -9.12 8.95
N LEU A 71 9.39 -10.11 9.11
CA LEU A 71 9.76 -11.05 8.06
C LEU A 71 8.85 -12.28 8.03
N ASP A 72 8.60 -12.86 9.22
CA ASP A 72 7.95 -14.18 9.33
C ASP A 72 6.41 -14.05 9.32
N PHE A 73 5.84 -12.91 9.73
CA PHE A 73 4.40 -12.75 9.95
C PHE A 73 3.75 -11.64 9.10
N CYS A 74 4.51 -10.92 8.26
CA CYS A 74 3.99 -9.91 7.34
C CYS A 74 4.21 -10.34 5.89
N ASN A 75 3.25 -10.08 5.01
CA ASN A 75 3.31 -10.42 3.59
C ASN A 75 2.78 -9.25 2.72
N PRO A 76 3.59 -8.66 1.82
CA PRO A 76 5.05 -8.81 1.78
C PRO A 76 5.70 -8.42 3.13
N SER A 77 6.95 -8.81 3.34
CA SER A 77 7.68 -8.47 4.57
C SER A 77 7.84 -6.96 4.70
N VAL A 78 7.75 -6.46 5.94
CA VAL A 78 7.90 -5.02 6.21
C VAL A 78 9.35 -4.70 6.56
N PRO A 79 10.06 -3.85 5.78
CA PRO A 79 11.40 -3.41 6.16
C PRO A 79 11.31 -2.49 7.38
N ILE A 80 11.96 -2.86 8.46
CA ILE A 80 12.02 -2.06 9.69
C ILE A 80 13.46 -1.77 10.09
N THR A 81 13.65 -0.72 10.89
CA THR A 81 14.86 -0.54 11.67
C THR A 81 14.54 -0.66 13.16
N SER A 82 15.48 -1.10 13.96
CA SER A 82 15.28 -1.25 15.40
C SER A 82 16.52 -0.86 16.18
N GLU A 83 16.31 -0.35 17.39
CA GLU A 83 17.37 0.00 18.33
C GLU A 83 16.98 -0.37 19.77
N LEU A 84 17.97 -0.66 20.59
CA LEU A 84 17.81 -0.86 22.03
C LEU A 84 18.11 0.46 22.75
N LEU A 85 17.14 0.97 23.48
CA LEU A 85 17.26 2.22 24.24
C LEU A 85 17.45 1.90 25.71
N PRO A 86 18.53 2.40 26.35
CA PRO A 86 18.78 2.15 27.76
C PRO A 86 17.71 2.79 28.65
N CYS A 87 17.27 2.08 29.65
CA CYS A 87 16.25 2.50 30.59
C CYS A 87 16.49 1.91 31.99
N THR A 88 15.72 2.36 32.96
CA THR A 88 15.56 1.72 34.24
C THR A 88 14.17 1.12 34.31
N ASP A 89 14.06 -0.16 34.62
CA ASP A 89 12.77 -0.85 34.68
C ASP A 89 11.99 -0.48 35.98
N LYS A 90 10.79 -1.06 36.10
CA LYS A 90 9.89 -0.84 37.24
C LYS A 90 10.50 -1.23 38.62
N ASP A 91 11.52 -2.08 38.63
CA ASP A 91 12.17 -2.59 39.81
C ASP A 91 13.50 -1.83 40.13
N GLY A 92 13.80 -0.78 39.34
CA GLY A 92 14.98 0.05 39.50
C GLY A 92 16.28 -0.53 38.91
N ILE A 93 16.14 -1.56 38.03
CA ILE A 93 17.27 -2.27 37.43
C ILE A 93 17.56 -1.66 36.05
N GLU A 94 18.83 -1.53 35.69
CA GLU A 94 19.27 -1.15 34.36
C GLU A 94 18.77 -2.19 33.35
N ASN A 95 18.15 -1.73 32.26
CA ASN A 95 17.51 -2.54 31.28
C ASN A 95 17.45 -1.79 29.91
N HIS A 96 16.86 -2.40 28.89
CA HIS A 96 16.59 -1.76 27.62
C HIS A 96 15.12 -1.91 27.21
N ILE A 97 14.64 -1.02 26.38
CA ILE A 97 13.43 -1.22 25.58
C ILE A 97 13.83 -1.34 24.11
N LEU A 98 13.07 -2.14 23.34
CA LEU A 98 13.23 -2.22 21.91
C LEU A 98 12.35 -1.15 21.25
N LEU A 99 12.95 -0.23 20.51
CA LEU A 99 12.24 0.70 19.62
C LEU A 99 12.31 0.16 18.21
N MET A 100 11.16 -0.12 17.59
CA MET A 100 11.02 -0.54 16.21
C MET A 100 10.46 0.63 15.41
N HIS A 101 11.18 1.05 14.37
CA HIS A 101 10.74 2.07 13.44
C HIS A 101 10.19 1.41 12.17
N ILE A 102 8.94 1.65 11.87
CA ILE A 102 8.20 1.12 10.72
C ILE A 102 8.00 2.26 9.73
N PRO A 103 8.61 2.22 8.54
CA PRO A 103 8.35 3.23 7.52
C PRO A 103 6.96 3.04 6.91
N ALA A 104 6.35 4.14 6.43
CA ALA A 104 5.22 4.06 5.53
C ALA A 104 5.65 3.33 4.25
N SER A 105 4.87 2.36 3.81
CA SER A 105 5.17 1.56 2.63
C SER A 105 4.40 2.03 1.40
N SER A 106 5.00 1.90 0.22
CA SER A 106 4.30 2.04 -1.05
C SER A 106 3.51 0.79 -1.46
N GLU A 107 3.68 -0.33 -0.72
CA GLU A 107 2.98 -1.59 -0.98
C GLU A 107 1.94 -1.87 0.09
N LEU A 108 0.90 -2.64 -0.28
CA LEU A 108 -0.08 -3.14 0.68
C LEU A 108 0.49 -4.36 1.41
N HIS A 109 0.54 -4.29 2.72
CA HIS A 109 0.94 -5.40 3.58
C HIS A 109 -0.26 -6.06 4.24
N ALA A 110 -0.15 -7.37 4.45
CA ALA A 110 -1.11 -8.19 5.20
C ALA A 110 -0.37 -9.06 6.23
N ASN A 111 -1.11 -9.62 7.20
CA ASN A 111 -0.58 -10.64 8.09
C ASN A 111 -0.60 -12.03 7.43
N GLN A 112 -0.10 -13.07 8.11
CA GLN A 112 -0.11 -14.46 7.61
C GLN A 112 -1.52 -15.01 7.31
N ALA A 113 -2.58 -14.42 7.86
CA ALA A 113 -3.97 -14.81 7.59
C ALA A 113 -4.57 -14.04 6.40
N ASP A 114 -3.75 -13.34 5.61
CA ASP A 114 -4.17 -12.45 4.51
C ASP A 114 -5.13 -11.35 4.96
N GLU A 115 -4.95 -10.84 6.17
CA GLU A 115 -5.72 -9.72 6.70
C GLU A 115 -4.86 -8.46 6.67
N ALA A 116 -5.36 -7.41 6.00
CA ALA A 116 -4.73 -6.10 5.99
C ALA A 116 -5.35 -5.18 7.05
N PHE A 117 -4.51 -4.37 7.68
CA PHE A 117 -4.89 -3.41 8.71
C PHE A 117 -4.34 -2.04 8.35
N MET A 118 -4.99 -0.99 8.83
CA MET A 118 -4.55 0.40 8.73
C MET A 118 -4.60 1.05 10.11
N ARG A 119 -3.60 1.86 10.43
CA ARG A 119 -3.59 2.66 11.64
C ARG A 119 -4.57 3.82 11.51
N VAL A 120 -5.46 3.96 12.48
CA VAL A 120 -6.43 5.06 12.58
C VAL A 120 -6.42 5.56 14.02
N GLY A 121 -5.73 6.66 14.26
CA GLY A 121 -5.44 7.15 15.60
C GLY A 121 -4.61 6.14 16.40
N ASP A 122 -5.09 5.70 17.54
CA ASP A 122 -4.44 4.74 18.44
C ASP A 122 -4.80 3.27 18.14
N LYS A 123 -5.53 2.98 17.06
CA LYS A 123 -6.03 1.63 16.76
C LYS A 123 -5.61 1.11 15.40
N SER A 124 -5.37 -0.20 15.34
CA SER A 124 -5.18 -0.95 14.09
C SER A 124 -6.55 -1.47 13.64
N ARG A 125 -7.10 -0.89 12.56
CA ARG A 125 -8.40 -1.25 12.00
C ARG A 125 -8.21 -2.19 10.82
N ARG A 126 -8.93 -3.31 10.81
CA ARG A 126 -8.95 -4.23 9.68
C ARG A 126 -9.62 -3.57 8.47
N LEU A 127 -9.04 -3.76 7.30
CA LEU A 127 -9.58 -3.29 6.03
C LEU A 127 -10.53 -4.33 5.42
N SER A 128 -11.64 -3.86 4.85
CA SER A 128 -12.50 -4.65 3.98
C SER A 128 -11.80 -4.96 2.65
N PHE A 129 -12.41 -5.82 1.83
CA PHE A 129 -11.89 -6.14 0.50
C PHE A 129 -11.83 -4.90 -0.40
N GLU A 130 -12.88 -4.09 -0.40
CA GLU A 130 -12.95 -2.86 -1.21
C GLU A 130 -11.92 -1.82 -0.75
N GLU A 131 -11.72 -1.67 0.56
CA GLU A 131 -10.72 -0.75 1.11
C GLU A 131 -9.30 -1.19 0.79
N ARG A 132 -9.02 -2.50 0.75
CA ARG A 132 -7.72 -3.03 0.30
C ARG A 132 -7.45 -2.67 -1.16
N ILE A 133 -8.43 -2.86 -2.05
CA ILE A 133 -8.31 -2.49 -3.46
C ILE A 133 -8.09 -0.99 -3.60
N GLN A 134 -8.87 -0.17 -2.88
CA GLN A 134 -8.70 1.28 -2.93
C GLN A 134 -7.29 1.70 -2.46
N LEU A 135 -6.81 1.11 -1.36
CA LEU A 135 -5.46 1.40 -0.86
C LEU A 135 -4.37 1.00 -1.86
N MET A 136 -4.53 -0.10 -2.61
CA MET A 136 -3.58 -0.50 -3.67
C MET A 136 -3.54 0.52 -4.81
N TYR A 137 -4.70 1.11 -5.19
CA TYR A 137 -4.73 2.22 -6.15
C TYR A 137 -4.07 3.48 -5.58
N ASP A 138 -4.36 3.83 -4.35
CA ASP A 138 -3.81 5.04 -3.69
C ASP A 138 -2.28 4.94 -3.52
N LYS A 139 -1.76 3.72 -3.30
CA LYS A 139 -0.32 3.43 -3.21
C LYS A 139 0.36 3.28 -4.59
N GLY A 140 -0.39 3.23 -5.67
CA GLY A 140 0.15 3.04 -7.02
C GLY A 140 0.59 1.60 -7.34
N GLU A 141 0.19 0.61 -6.54
CA GLU A 141 0.40 -0.82 -6.87
C GLU A 141 -0.50 -1.29 -8.00
N ARG A 142 -1.63 -0.63 -8.18
CA ARG A 142 -2.58 -0.86 -9.28
C ARG A 142 -2.95 0.45 -9.93
N TYR A 143 -3.09 0.39 -11.23
CA TYR A 143 -3.61 1.48 -12.04
C TYR A 143 -4.94 1.08 -12.64
N TYR A 144 -5.94 1.96 -12.54
CA TYR A 144 -7.27 1.68 -13.07
C TYR A 144 -7.23 1.48 -14.60
N GLU A 145 -6.37 2.22 -15.27
CA GLU A 145 -6.14 2.13 -16.72
C GLU A 145 -5.64 0.76 -17.18
N ASP A 146 -4.98 -0.01 -16.34
CA ASP A 146 -4.49 -1.37 -16.65
C ASP A 146 -5.55 -2.45 -16.44
N THR A 147 -6.70 -2.09 -15.84
CA THR A 147 -7.76 -3.07 -15.61
C THR A 147 -8.45 -3.46 -16.91
N ALA A 148 -8.81 -4.75 -17.01
CA ALA A 148 -9.55 -5.25 -18.18
C ALA A 148 -10.97 -4.69 -18.22
N VAL A 149 -11.41 -4.29 -19.43
CA VAL A 149 -12.78 -3.82 -19.67
C VAL A 149 -13.69 -5.02 -19.93
N TYR A 150 -14.68 -5.21 -19.06
CA TYR A 150 -15.63 -6.31 -19.22
C TYR A 150 -16.37 -6.24 -20.56
N GLY A 151 -16.33 -7.35 -21.30
CA GLY A 151 -17.00 -7.47 -22.61
C GLY A 151 -16.31 -6.74 -23.77
N ALA A 152 -15.15 -6.11 -23.55
CA ALA A 152 -14.32 -5.58 -24.64
C ALA A 152 -13.45 -6.68 -25.24
N THR A 153 -13.26 -6.61 -26.54
CA THR A 153 -12.43 -7.52 -27.32
C THR A 153 -11.50 -6.74 -28.23
N VAL A 154 -10.54 -7.43 -28.85
CA VAL A 154 -9.63 -6.83 -29.84
C VAL A 154 -10.38 -6.22 -31.02
N ASP A 155 -11.57 -6.73 -31.34
CA ASP A 155 -12.43 -6.18 -32.40
C ASP A 155 -12.98 -4.77 -32.09
N ASP A 156 -13.02 -4.39 -30.82
CA ASP A 156 -13.41 -3.04 -30.40
C ASP A 156 -12.28 -2.01 -30.59
N ILE A 157 -11.06 -2.43 -30.94
CA ILE A 157 -9.90 -1.57 -31.16
C ILE A 157 -9.85 -1.06 -32.61
N ASP A 158 -9.61 0.24 -32.78
CA ASP A 158 -9.28 0.84 -34.10
C ASP A 158 -7.80 0.62 -34.41
N MET A 159 -7.53 -0.50 -35.07
CA MET A 159 -6.15 -0.86 -35.46
C MET A 159 -5.50 0.16 -36.40
N ALA A 160 -6.26 0.93 -37.17
CA ALA A 160 -5.72 2.00 -38.01
C ALA A 160 -5.27 3.19 -37.16
N ALA A 161 -5.94 3.45 -36.02
CA ALA A 161 -5.44 4.44 -35.05
C ALA A 161 -4.16 3.99 -34.36
N VAL A 162 -4.05 2.69 -34.01
CA VAL A 162 -2.82 2.11 -33.45
C VAL A 162 -1.67 2.22 -34.44
N GLU A 163 -1.91 1.90 -35.73
CA GLU A 163 -0.92 1.98 -36.80
C GLU A 163 -0.39 3.41 -36.95
N ARG A 164 -1.27 4.40 -37.10
CA ARG A 164 -0.88 5.83 -37.15
C ARG A 164 -0.06 6.24 -35.94
N TYR A 165 -0.42 5.79 -34.75
CA TYR A 165 0.31 6.11 -33.54
C TYR A 165 1.69 5.46 -33.52
N THR A 166 1.81 4.18 -33.88
CA THR A 166 3.07 3.46 -33.94
C THR A 166 4.04 4.05 -34.97
N GLU A 167 3.53 4.51 -36.13
CA GLU A 167 4.33 5.27 -37.11
C GLU A 167 4.87 6.58 -36.53
N LEU A 168 4.04 7.37 -35.83
CA LEU A 168 4.42 8.64 -35.22
C LEU A 168 5.54 8.50 -34.19
N ILE A 169 5.54 7.40 -33.41
CA ILE A 169 6.58 7.14 -32.40
C ILE A 169 7.78 6.36 -32.95
N GLY A 170 7.78 6.01 -34.24
CA GLY A 170 8.86 5.25 -34.88
C GLY A 170 8.96 3.79 -34.42
N TYR A 171 7.84 3.19 -34.00
CA TYR A 171 7.83 1.77 -33.62
C TYR A 171 7.88 0.89 -34.87
N THR A 172 8.81 -0.07 -34.88
CA THR A 172 9.17 -0.82 -36.11
C THR A 172 8.50 -2.17 -36.27
N LYS A 173 7.80 -2.65 -35.22
CA LYS A 173 7.07 -3.93 -35.27
C LYS A 173 5.60 -3.69 -35.60
N SER A 174 4.80 -4.76 -35.65
CA SER A 174 3.37 -4.65 -35.99
C SER A 174 2.55 -3.90 -34.91
N PRO A 175 1.46 -3.22 -35.30
CA PRO A 175 0.57 -2.56 -34.34
C PRO A 175 0.03 -3.50 -33.24
N LYS A 176 -0.26 -4.76 -33.58
CA LYS A 176 -0.69 -5.75 -32.60
C LYS A 176 0.41 -6.05 -31.57
N GLN A 177 1.67 -6.18 -32.00
CA GLN A 177 2.80 -6.37 -31.10
C GLN A 177 2.99 -5.16 -30.17
N TYR A 178 2.76 -3.95 -30.69
CA TYR A 178 2.80 -2.75 -29.85
C TYR A 178 1.83 -2.88 -28.66
N LEU A 179 0.58 -3.27 -28.92
CA LEU A 179 -0.43 -3.44 -27.87
C LEU A 179 -0.09 -4.56 -26.86
N GLN A 180 0.62 -5.60 -27.33
CA GLN A 180 1.01 -6.73 -26.47
C GLN A 180 2.26 -6.44 -25.62
N GLU A 181 3.22 -5.68 -26.17
CA GLU A 181 4.52 -5.42 -25.54
C GLU A 181 4.51 -4.17 -24.66
N ASN A 182 3.54 -3.27 -24.85
CA ASN A 182 3.54 -1.98 -24.15
C ASN A 182 2.40 -1.88 -23.13
N ASN A 183 2.82 -1.75 -21.89
CA ASN A 183 2.08 -1.22 -20.74
C ASN A 183 0.64 -1.69 -20.57
N GLY A 184 0.39 -3.01 -20.66
CA GLY A 184 -0.89 -3.53 -20.24
C GLY A 184 -2.08 -3.18 -21.13
N PHE A 185 -1.86 -2.74 -22.40
CA PHE A 185 -2.97 -2.51 -23.33
C PHE A 185 -3.75 -3.79 -23.61
N LEU A 186 -3.04 -4.91 -23.80
CA LEU A 186 -3.61 -6.25 -23.84
C LEU A 186 -3.06 -7.06 -22.68
N THR A 187 -3.95 -7.57 -21.84
CA THR A 187 -3.62 -8.45 -20.71
C THR A 187 -4.15 -9.85 -20.98
N THR A 188 -3.72 -10.83 -20.20
CA THR A 188 -4.19 -12.21 -20.33
C THR A 188 -4.81 -12.64 -19.00
N ASN A 189 -6.06 -13.13 -19.06
CA ASN A 189 -6.71 -13.63 -17.86
C ASN A 189 -6.16 -15.02 -17.46
N THR A 190 -6.63 -15.54 -16.32
CA THR A 190 -6.22 -16.85 -15.78
C THR A 190 -6.56 -18.03 -16.70
N LYS A 191 -7.40 -17.84 -17.72
CA LYS A 191 -7.76 -18.84 -18.72
C LYS A 191 -6.93 -18.74 -20.01
N GLY A 192 -6.00 -17.78 -20.10
CA GLY A 192 -5.20 -17.54 -21.29
C GLY A 192 -5.90 -16.70 -22.37
N GLU A 193 -7.05 -16.08 -22.08
CA GLU A 193 -7.78 -15.24 -23.03
C GLU A 193 -7.25 -13.79 -23.00
N GLU A 194 -7.04 -13.20 -24.18
CA GLU A 194 -6.65 -11.79 -24.29
C GLU A 194 -7.79 -10.88 -23.80
N GLN A 195 -7.45 -9.91 -22.97
CA GLN A 195 -8.36 -8.89 -22.46
C GLN A 195 -7.83 -7.50 -22.80
N VAL A 196 -8.73 -6.60 -23.10
CA VAL A 196 -8.42 -5.21 -23.48
C VAL A 196 -8.54 -4.32 -22.25
N SER A 197 -7.52 -3.52 -21.97
CA SER A 197 -7.52 -2.63 -20.82
C SER A 197 -8.33 -1.35 -21.05
N VAL A 198 -8.61 -0.66 -19.93
CA VAL A 198 -9.23 0.67 -19.93
C VAL A 198 -8.42 1.65 -20.77
N ALA A 199 -7.10 1.71 -20.59
CA ALA A 199 -6.21 2.58 -21.36
C ALA A 199 -6.34 2.31 -22.87
N CYS A 200 -6.34 1.03 -23.28
CA CYS A 200 -6.47 0.67 -24.67
C CYS A 200 -7.79 1.13 -25.29
N ILE A 201 -8.91 0.92 -24.60
CA ILE A 201 -10.23 1.36 -25.09
C ILE A 201 -10.34 2.88 -25.14
N LEU A 202 -9.80 3.60 -24.14
CA LEU A 202 -9.86 5.07 -24.13
C LEU A 202 -9.00 5.69 -25.24
N LEU A 203 -7.83 5.10 -25.56
CA LEU A 203 -6.90 5.63 -26.54
C LEU A 203 -7.21 5.14 -27.97
N PHE A 204 -7.55 3.88 -28.13
CA PHE A 204 -7.65 3.22 -29.43
C PHE A 204 -8.99 2.54 -29.69
N GLY A 205 -9.98 2.67 -28.80
CA GLY A 205 -11.30 2.08 -29.01
C GLY A 205 -12.05 2.74 -30.15
N LYS A 206 -12.73 1.95 -31.02
CA LYS A 206 -13.62 2.45 -32.04
C LYS A 206 -14.76 3.29 -31.46
N TYR A 207 -15.32 2.81 -30.37
CA TYR A 207 -16.46 3.44 -29.67
C TYR A 207 -16.26 3.35 -28.16
N PRO A 208 -15.36 4.16 -27.55
CA PRO A 208 -15.09 4.11 -26.12
C PRO A 208 -16.35 4.30 -25.25
N GLN A 209 -17.32 5.10 -25.75
CA GLN A 209 -18.56 5.39 -25.02
C GLN A 209 -19.46 4.15 -24.87
N LYS A 210 -19.25 3.08 -25.63
CA LYS A 210 -19.93 1.78 -25.44
C LYS A 210 -19.62 1.23 -24.04
N PHE A 211 -18.40 1.42 -23.57
CA PHE A 211 -17.90 0.92 -22.28
C PHE A 211 -17.88 2.01 -21.21
N PHE A 212 -17.61 3.24 -21.62
CA PHE A 212 -17.51 4.42 -20.76
C PHE A 212 -18.49 5.51 -21.21
N PRO A 213 -19.79 5.43 -20.90
CA PRO A 213 -20.79 6.37 -21.40
C PRO A 213 -20.52 7.83 -21.05
N ARG A 214 -19.74 8.07 -19.97
CA ARG A 214 -19.32 9.41 -19.52
C ARG A 214 -17.92 9.80 -19.98
N GLY A 215 -17.20 8.89 -20.67
CA GLY A 215 -15.84 9.11 -21.18
C GLY A 215 -15.87 10.07 -22.38
N ARG A 216 -15.75 11.39 -22.11
CA ARG A 216 -15.70 12.45 -23.11
C ARG A 216 -14.77 13.57 -22.68
N THR A 217 -14.06 14.14 -23.66
CA THR A 217 -13.28 15.35 -23.47
C THR A 217 -14.11 16.55 -23.97
N ARG A 218 -14.22 17.59 -23.16
CA ARG A 218 -14.89 18.83 -23.54
C ARG A 218 -13.84 19.90 -23.80
N PHE A 219 -13.80 20.43 -25.02
CA PHE A 219 -12.98 21.60 -25.35
C PHE A 219 -13.85 22.84 -25.27
N ILE A 220 -13.45 23.81 -24.45
CA ILE A 220 -14.17 25.09 -24.29
C ILE A 220 -13.23 26.20 -24.76
N ARG A 221 -13.67 26.98 -25.75
CA ARG A 221 -12.95 28.17 -26.21
C ARG A 221 -13.64 29.39 -25.67
N TYR A 222 -12.93 30.14 -24.84
CA TYR A 222 -13.43 31.43 -24.32
C TYR A 222 -13.15 32.55 -25.30
N LYS A 223 -14.10 33.54 -25.39
CA LYS A 223 -13.85 34.83 -26.01
C LYS A 223 -13.45 35.81 -24.92
N GLY A 224 -12.15 35.96 -24.68
CA GLY A 224 -11.61 36.78 -23.58
C GLY A 224 -11.09 35.92 -22.43
N THR A 225 -10.95 36.51 -21.26
CA THR A 225 -10.38 35.91 -20.05
C THR A 225 -11.40 35.34 -19.06
N GLU A 226 -12.72 35.53 -19.34
CA GLU A 226 -13.79 35.06 -18.44
C GLU A 226 -14.72 34.06 -19.10
N GLU A 227 -15.18 33.10 -18.33
CA GLU A 227 -16.21 32.15 -18.71
C GLU A 227 -17.55 32.89 -18.81
N ARG A 228 -18.16 32.95 -19.98
CA ARG A 228 -19.53 33.40 -20.11
C ARG A 228 -20.47 32.26 -19.81
N VAL A 229 -21.09 32.30 -18.64
CA VAL A 229 -22.22 31.45 -18.30
C VAL A 229 -23.39 31.92 -19.14
N GLY A 230 -23.74 31.12 -20.14
CA GLY A 230 -24.93 31.33 -20.98
C GLY A 230 -26.13 30.58 -20.44
#